data_2f08ed71f0eec34229b82964d93ed6e7
#
_entry.id   2f08ed71f0eec34229b82964d93ed6e7
#
_cell.length_a   1.000
_cell.length_b   1.000
_cell.length_c   1.000
_cell.angle_alpha   90.00
_cell.angle_beta   90.00
_cell.angle_gamma   90.00
#
_symmetry.space_group_name_H-M   'P 1'
#
loop_
_entity.id
_entity.type
_entity.pdbx_description
1 polymer ?
#
loop_
_entity_poly.entity_id
_entity_poly.type
_entity_poly.pdbx_seq_one_letter_code
_entity_poly.pdbx_strand_id
1 'polypeptide(L)'
;MKILLLNTSARTGGAAVAANRLRRALQKKGIDVSMLVRDKEIADASISSVSTTGWKRKMNLFRFYWERLIIFLCNHLDKKELFRVSIANTGTDISHHPLVRQADIIHLHWINQGFLSLSDLRKLFQLGKPIVWTMHDMWPCTGICHHARECSAYHERCGACFYLHSTQHTDLSTRVFLQKNKVYHSVPITFVGCSRWLTERAAQSALLKDKRVINIPNPLDLSLFTPKDISVSRKLLHLPEDKHLILFGALNVTDSRKGVDYLIKALKLLSRNDMELVVFGQVKREIKDLVPVPIHSLGYLSDDNQIVALYNAVDLFVTSSLDENLPNTIMEAMACGTPCVGFQTGGIPEMIDHLKNGYVARYQDAEDLAQGITWVLDHPHPQQLAEACVEKVKTHYSEEVIAGKYIVLYQKLMEKSKN
;
A
#
# COMPACT_ATOMS: atom_id res chain seq x y z
N MET A 1 20.00 -8.54 17.57
CA MET A 1 19.82 -7.89 16.24
C MET A 1 18.82 -6.77 16.42
N LYS A 2 19.26 -5.54 16.16
CA LYS A 2 18.45 -4.31 16.27
C LYS A 2 18.05 -3.84 14.88
N ILE A 3 16.78 -3.78 14.60
CA ILE A 3 16.22 -3.37 13.31
C ILE A 3 15.60 -1.98 13.46
N LEU A 4 15.93 -1.07 12.55
CA LEU A 4 15.30 0.23 12.48
C LEU A 4 14.42 0.33 11.21
N LEU A 5 13.13 0.41 11.38
CA LEU A 5 12.19 0.70 10.29
C LEU A 5 12.09 2.22 10.07
N LEU A 6 12.14 2.65 8.82
CA LEU A 6 12.00 4.06 8.42
C LEU A 6 10.76 4.23 7.54
N ASN A 7 9.80 5.05 7.96
CA ASN A 7 8.61 5.38 7.18
C ASN A 7 8.18 6.83 7.43
N THR A 8 7.49 7.45 6.50
CA THR A 8 7.06 8.86 6.64
C THR A 8 6.05 9.04 7.77
N SER A 9 5.03 8.19 7.86
CA SER A 9 3.99 8.21 8.90
C SER A 9 3.99 6.89 9.69
N ALA A 10 3.54 6.94 10.94
CA ALA A 10 3.34 5.73 11.76
C ALA A 10 1.98 5.07 11.51
N ARG A 11 0.99 5.78 10.94
CA ARG A 11 -0.40 5.32 10.81
C ARG A 11 -1.01 5.58 9.45
N THR A 12 -0.79 6.75 8.87
CA THR A 12 -1.52 7.22 7.68
C THR A 12 -1.00 6.58 6.40
N GLY A 13 -1.88 5.87 5.70
CA GLY A 13 -1.64 5.21 4.41
C GLY A 13 -1.22 3.75 4.50
N GLY A 14 -1.44 2.99 3.41
CA GLY A 14 -1.20 1.54 3.36
C GLY A 14 0.22 1.12 3.71
N ALA A 15 1.22 1.89 3.29
CA ALA A 15 2.62 1.65 3.61
C ALA A 15 2.91 1.78 5.12
N ALA A 16 2.32 2.79 5.79
CA ALA A 16 2.46 2.99 7.22
C ALA A 16 1.82 1.85 8.02
N VAL A 17 0.61 1.45 7.63
CA VAL A 17 -0.09 0.31 8.24
C VAL A 17 0.75 -0.97 8.11
N ALA A 18 1.25 -1.27 6.90
CA ALA A 18 2.06 -2.46 6.64
C ALA A 18 3.38 -2.44 7.43
N ALA A 19 4.10 -1.30 7.45
CA ALA A 19 5.34 -1.15 8.21
C ALA A 19 5.13 -1.33 9.72
N ASN A 20 4.04 -0.78 10.27
CA ASN A 20 3.72 -0.91 11.68
C ASN A 20 3.28 -2.34 12.05
N ARG A 21 2.53 -3.02 11.17
CA ARG A 21 2.20 -4.45 11.33
C ARG A 21 3.48 -5.30 11.32
N LEU A 22 4.40 -5.05 10.40
CA LEU A 22 5.69 -5.75 10.36
C LEU A 22 6.51 -5.51 11.64
N ARG A 23 6.55 -4.27 12.15
CA ARG A 23 7.21 -3.96 13.43
C ARG A 23 6.65 -4.82 14.57
N ARG A 24 5.31 -4.84 14.73
CA ARG A 24 4.63 -5.63 15.77
C ARG A 24 4.91 -7.13 15.59
N ALA A 25 4.82 -7.64 14.37
CA ALA A 25 5.07 -9.05 14.07
C ALA A 25 6.51 -9.49 14.41
N LEU A 26 7.51 -8.66 14.10
CA LEU A 26 8.89 -8.90 14.47
C LEU A 26 9.12 -8.83 15.98
N GLN A 27 8.48 -7.88 16.67
CA GLN A 27 8.54 -7.77 18.14
C GLN A 27 7.92 -8.99 18.82
N LYS A 28 6.76 -9.51 18.32
CA LYS A 28 6.14 -10.75 18.80
C LYS A 28 7.11 -11.97 18.69
N LYS A 29 8.03 -11.94 17.72
CA LYS A 29 9.09 -12.96 17.53
C LYS A 29 10.39 -12.66 18.30
N GLY A 30 10.40 -11.68 19.21
CA GLY A 30 11.54 -11.35 20.07
C GLY A 30 12.64 -10.54 19.39
N ILE A 31 12.40 -9.94 18.23
CA ILE A 31 13.35 -9.06 17.56
C ILE A 31 13.28 -7.65 18.16
N ASP A 32 14.41 -7.05 18.47
CA ASP A 32 14.50 -5.65 18.88
C ASP A 32 14.27 -4.73 17.67
N VAL A 33 13.04 -4.20 17.55
CA VAL A 33 12.60 -3.37 16.42
C VAL A 33 12.11 -2.03 16.90
N SER A 34 12.71 -0.97 16.38
CA SER A 34 12.26 0.41 16.54
C SER A 34 11.81 0.99 15.19
N MET A 35 10.97 2.00 15.23
CA MET A 35 10.52 2.72 14.04
C MET A 35 10.80 4.21 14.19
N LEU A 36 11.43 4.83 13.19
CA LEU A 36 11.64 6.27 13.11
C LEU A 36 10.83 6.84 11.97
N VAL A 37 9.97 7.80 12.29
CA VAL A 37 9.02 8.42 11.36
C VAL A 37 9.18 9.94 11.32
N ARG A 38 8.65 10.57 10.27
CA ARG A 38 8.41 12.00 10.26
C ARG A 38 7.20 12.35 11.13
N ASP A 39 6.08 11.67 10.91
CA ASP A 39 4.80 11.94 11.57
C ASP A 39 4.45 10.79 12.52
N LYS A 40 4.57 11.05 13.83
CA LYS A 40 4.20 10.11 14.89
C LYS A 40 2.77 10.38 15.32
N GLU A 41 1.87 9.54 14.86
CA GLU A 41 0.42 9.63 15.11
C GLU A 41 -0.06 8.59 16.14
N ILE A 42 0.87 7.79 16.66
CA ILE A 42 0.58 6.69 17.59
C ILE A 42 1.42 6.87 18.86
N ALA A 43 0.78 6.70 20.04
CA ALA A 43 1.46 6.68 21.32
C ALA A 43 2.08 5.28 21.57
N ASP A 44 3.29 5.05 21.05
CA ASP A 44 4.04 3.80 21.20
C ASP A 44 5.51 4.14 21.48
N ALA A 45 6.11 3.53 22.52
CA ALA A 45 7.49 3.81 22.93
C ALA A 45 8.54 3.36 21.91
N SER A 46 8.26 2.33 21.11
CA SER A 46 9.16 1.84 20.07
C SER A 46 9.10 2.67 18.77
N ILE A 47 8.23 3.69 18.72
CA ILE A 47 8.11 4.62 17.59
C ILE A 47 8.64 5.99 18.02
N SER A 48 9.60 6.50 17.28
CA SER A 48 10.17 7.85 17.48
C SER A 48 9.91 8.73 16.27
N SER A 49 9.86 10.04 16.46
CA SER A 49 9.70 11.03 15.38
C SER A 49 10.91 11.93 15.27
N VAL A 50 11.27 12.27 14.03
CA VAL A 50 12.23 13.35 13.77
C VAL A 50 11.63 14.73 14.04
N SER A 51 10.30 14.85 14.12
CA SER A 51 9.53 16.08 14.34
C SER A 51 9.29 16.34 15.82
N THR A 52 10.36 16.40 16.63
CA THR A 52 10.27 16.50 18.09
C THR A 52 9.83 17.86 18.62
N THR A 53 9.91 18.92 17.81
CA THR A 53 9.56 20.31 18.18
C THR A 53 8.57 20.93 17.20
N GLY A 54 7.82 21.93 17.63
CA GLY A 54 6.89 22.66 16.76
C GLY A 54 7.57 23.28 15.52
N TRP A 55 8.81 23.75 15.68
CA TRP A 55 9.58 24.31 14.58
C TRP A 55 9.97 23.23 13.54
N LYS A 56 10.39 22.04 13.99
CA LYS A 56 10.69 20.91 13.10
C LYS A 56 9.43 20.45 12.32
N ARG A 57 8.26 20.49 12.95
CA ARG A 57 6.97 20.21 12.27
C ARG A 57 6.69 21.21 11.17
N LYS A 58 6.86 22.52 11.45
CA LYS A 58 6.70 23.59 10.44
C LYS A 58 7.71 23.43 9.30
N MET A 59 8.96 23.08 9.60
CA MET A 59 9.98 22.81 8.58
C MET A 59 9.63 21.61 7.69
N ASN A 60 9.09 20.53 8.24
CA ASN A 60 8.64 19.37 7.46
C ASN A 60 7.44 19.71 6.56
N LEU A 61 6.53 20.55 7.05
CA LEU A 61 5.42 21.07 6.24
C LEU A 61 5.94 21.96 5.09
N PHE A 62 6.92 22.83 5.37
CA PHE A 62 7.57 23.63 4.34
C PHE A 62 8.25 22.75 3.28
N ARG A 63 9.00 21.72 3.69
CA ARG A 63 9.64 20.76 2.77
C ARG A 63 8.62 20.05 1.87
N PHE A 64 7.50 19.64 2.43
CA PHE A 64 6.40 19.04 1.68
C PHE A 64 5.86 19.97 0.61
N TYR A 65 5.52 21.23 0.96
CA TYR A 65 5.02 22.20 -0.01
C TYR A 65 6.08 22.62 -1.01
N TRP A 66 7.34 22.73 -0.61
CA TRP A 66 8.45 23.05 -1.49
C TRP A 66 8.63 21.98 -2.58
N GLU A 67 8.60 20.71 -2.23
CA GLU A 67 8.63 19.62 -3.20
C GLU A 67 7.44 19.73 -4.19
N ARG A 68 6.24 19.94 -3.68
CA ARG A 68 5.03 20.10 -4.51
C ARG A 68 5.12 21.32 -5.43
N LEU A 69 5.65 22.44 -4.95
CA LEU A 69 5.85 23.64 -5.75
C LEU A 69 6.79 23.38 -6.93
N ILE A 70 7.91 22.72 -6.72
CA ILE A 70 8.84 22.40 -7.81
C ILE A 70 8.17 21.50 -8.84
N ILE A 71 7.47 20.45 -8.40
CA ILE A 71 6.73 19.56 -9.32
C ILE A 71 5.68 20.38 -10.10
N PHE A 72 4.92 21.25 -9.42
CA PHE A 72 3.89 22.08 -10.04
C PHE A 72 4.47 23.01 -11.12
N LEU A 73 5.62 23.61 -10.87
CA LEU A 73 6.31 24.46 -11.86
C LEU A 73 6.83 23.65 -13.05
N CYS A 74 7.25 22.39 -12.82
CA CYS A 74 7.80 21.53 -13.85
C CYS A 74 6.74 20.75 -14.66
N ASN A 75 5.49 20.68 -14.19
CA ASN A 75 4.40 20.00 -14.88
C ASN A 75 3.39 20.95 -15.53
N HIS A 76 3.86 22.11 -16.00
CA HIS A 76 3.04 23.14 -16.65
C HIS A 76 1.88 23.68 -15.81
N LEU A 77 2.10 23.78 -14.48
CA LEU A 77 1.14 24.30 -13.50
C LEU A 77 -0.14 23.43 -13.34
N ASP A 78 -0.10 22.15 -13.75
CA ASP A 78 -1.19 21.23 -13.52
C ASP A 78 -1.17 20.69 -12.07
N LYS A 79 -2.33 20.79 -11.38
CA LYS A 79 -2.52 20.31 -10.00
C LYS A 79 -2.92 18.85 -9.91
N LYS A 80 -3.39 18.23 -11.01
CA LYS A 80 -4.03 16.92 -11.00
C LYS A 80 -3.06 15.79 -10.61
N GLU A 81 -1.81 15.86 -11.05
CA GLU A 81 -0.84 14.77 -10.91
C GLU A 81 0.23 15.01 -9.82
N LEU A 82 0.09 16.10 -9.01
CA LEU A 82 1.10 16.52 -8.02
C LEU A 82 1.45 15.43 -6.98
N PHE A 83 0.48 14.58 -6.64
CA PHE A 83 0.66 13.52 -5.64
C PHE A 83 0.98 12.15 -6.25
N ARG A 84 1.08 12.06 -7.57
CA ARG A 84 1.46 10.85 -8.30
C ARG A 84 2.97 10.67 -8.41
N VAL A 85 3.71 11.71 -8.09
CA VAL A 85 5.16 11.77 -8.24
C VAL A 85 5.82 12.33 -6.99
N SER A 86 7.08 11.97 -6.77
CA SER A 86 7.95 12.52 -5.72
C SER A 86 9.37 12.65 -6.25
N ILE A 87 10.04 13.75 -5.92
CA ILE A 87 11.40 14.03 -6.38
C ILE A 87 12.44 13.91 -5.27
N ALA A 88 12.01 13.80 -4.01
CA ALA A 88 12.84 13.64 -2.82
C ALA A 88 14.03 14.63 -2.80
N ASN A 89 13.76 15.89 -3.15
CA ASN A 89 14.75 16.96 -3.21
C ASN A 89 15.01 17.64 -1.85
N THR A 90 14.14 17.40 -0.87
CA THR A 90 14.28 17.87 0.50
C THR A 90 13.99 16.77 1.51
N GLY A 91 14.64 16.84 2.68
CA GLY A 91 14.44 15.84 3.72
C GLY A 91 15.11 16.24 5.03
N THR A 92 15.14 15.30 5.97
CA THR A 92 15.85 15.43 7.25
C THR A 92 17.02 14.48 7.29
N ASP A 93 18.23 14.99 7.48
CA ASP A 93 19.40 14.15 7.72
C ASP A 93 19.26 13.43 9.07
N ILE A 94 19.13 12.12 9.01
CA ILE A 94 18.99 11.22 10.18
C ILE A 94 20.25 10.39 10.42
N SER A 95 21.32 10.57 9.66
CA SER A 95 22.55 9.75 9.74
C SER A 95 23.20 9.77 11.14
N HIS A 96 22.97 10.85 11.88
CA HIS A 96 23.47 11.00 13.26
C HIS A 96 22.42 10.64 14.34
N HIS A 97 21.21 10.27 13.96
CA HIS A 97 20.16 9.92 14.92
C HIS A 97 20.57 8.68 15.76
N PRO A 98 20.39 8.67 17.10
CA PRO A 98 20.81 7.56 17.95
C PRO A 98 20.29 6.20 17.49
N LEU A 99 19.01 6.10 17.13
CA LEU A 99 18.41 4.84 16.62
C LEU A 99 19.09 4.36 15.33
N VAL A 100 19.47 5.27 14.43
CA VAL A 100 20.20 4.94 13.20
C VAL A 100 21.59 4.41 13.53
N ARG A 101 22.30 5.04 14.47
CA ARG A 101 23.63 4.63 14.90
C ARG A 101 23.63 3.27 15.60
N GLN A 102 22.59 2.97 16.39
CA GLN A 102 22.47 1.73 17.16
C GLN A 102 21.91 0.55 16.34
N ALA A 103 21.24 0.81 15.23
CA ALA A 103 20.66 -0.23 14.39
C ALA A 103 21.75 -1.12 13.75
N ASP A 104 21.51 -2.42 13.71
CA ASP A 104 22.31 -3.38 12.94
C ASP A 104 21.87 -3.38 11.46
N ILE A 105 20.57 -3.22 11.21
CA ILE A 105 19.97 -3.17 9.88
C ILE A 105 19.04 -1.96 9.80
N ILE A 106 19.10 -1.24 8.68
CA ILE A 106 18.18 -0.15 8.35
C ILE A 106 17.19 -0.67 7.31
N HIS A 107 15.90 -0.60 7.63
CA HIS A 107 14.85 -1.08 6.77
C HIS A 107 13.94 0.08 6.34
N LEU A 108 14.06 0.48 5.08
CA LEU A 108 13.28 1.54 4.46
C LEU A 108 11.93 1.02 4.01
N HIS A 109 10.88 1.80 4.24
CA HIS A 109 9.56 1.63 3.66
C HIS A 109 9.24 2.83 2.75
N TRP A 110 8.19 3.59 3.04
CA TRP A 110 7.84 4.77 2.25
C TRP A 110 8.42 6.04 2.88
N ILE A 111 9.36 6.70 2.17
CA ILE A 111 10.22 7.75 2.75
C ILE A 111 10.05 9.14 2.11
N ASN A 112 9.04 9.30 1.26
CA ASN A 112 8.80 10.49 0.46
C ASN A 112 8.12 11.62 1.25
N GLN A 113 7.69 12.67 0.53
CA GLN A 113 6.99 13.85 1.08
C GLN A 113 7.82 14.63 2.11
N GLY A 114 9.11 14.81 1.85
CA GLY A 114 9.98 15.63 2.69
C GLY A 114 10.50 14.94 3.96
N PHE A 115 10.37 13.60 4.07
CA PHE A 115 11.01 12.85 5.15
C PHE A 115 12.50 12.65 4.88
N LEU A 116 12.87 11.95 3.80
CA LEU A 116 14.25 11.78 3.36
C LEU A 116 14.43 12.28 1.93
N SER A 117 15.48 13.06 1.71
CA SER A 117 15.93 13.42 0.37
C SER A 117 16.90 12.38 -0.18
N LEU A 118 17.19 12.43 -1.49
CA LEU A 118 18.23 11.59 -2.10
C LEU A 118 19.63 11.87 -1.50
N SER A 119 19.89 13.10 -1.07
CA SER A 119 21.14 13.44 -0.38
C SER A 119 21.18 12.84 1.04
N ASP A 120 20.04 12.80 1.75
CA ASP A 120 19.96 12.15 3.07
C ASP A 120 20.11 10.64 2.97
N LEU A 121 19.50 10.02 1.95
CA LEU A 121 19.71 8.60 1.65
C LEU A 121 21.18 8.28 1.37
N ARG A 122 21.87 9.12 0.60
CA ARG A 122 23.30 8.95 0.34
C ARG A 122 24.10 8.92 1.63
N LYS A 123 23.86 9.89 2.55
CA LYS A 123 24.52 9.93 3.86
C LYS A 123 24.22 8.71 4.72
N LEU A 124 22.93 8.27 4.70
CA LEU A 124 22.49 7.08 5.42
C LEU A 124 23.19 5.82 4.91
N PHE A 125 23.33 5.66 3.60
CA PHE A 125 23.98 4.52 2.97
C PHE A 125 25.52 4.51 3.20
N GLN A 126 26.13 5.68 3.33
CA GLN A 126 27.55 5.82 3.68
C GLN A 126 27.90 5.29 5.09
N LEU A 127 26.90 4.99 5.94
CA LEU A 127 27.15 4.34 7.24
C LEU A 127 27.59 2.87 7.11
N GLY A 128 27.53 2.27 5.92
CA GLY A 128 27.98 0.90 5.67
C GLY A 128 27.10 -0.19 6.30
N LYS A 129 25.92 0.18 6.82
CA LYS A 129 24.99 -0.80 7.42
C LYS A 129 24.19 -1.53 6.34
N PRO A 130 23.79 -2.80 6.55
CA PRO A 130 22.88 -3.50 5.66
C PRO A 130 21.58 -2.72 5.48
N ILE A 131 21.15 -2.56 4.22
CA ILE A 131 19.93 -1.84 3.85
C ILE A 131 18.94 -2.83 3.24
N VAL A 132 17.71 -2.85 3.81
CA VAL A 132 16.53 -3.46 3.20
C VAL A 132 15.58 -2.33 2.80
N TRP A 133 14.92 -2.44 1.64
CA TRP A 133 13.93 -1.46 1.20
C TRP A 133 12.67 -2.17 0.72
N THR A 134 11.63 -2.19 1.57
CA THR A 134 10.31 -2.67 1.16
C THR A 134 9.60 -1.61 0.34
N MET A 135 9.32 -1.96 -0.90
CA MET A 135 8.64 -1.12 -1.88
C MET A 135 7.13 -1.32 -1.76
N HIS A 136 6.42 -0.24 -1.45
CA HIS A 136 4.94 -0.22 -1.42
C HIS A 136 4.36 0.35 -2.72
N ASP A 137 5.18 0.97 -3.54
CA ASP A 137 4.90 1.48 -4.87
C ASP A 137 6.17 1.42 -5.74
N MET A 138 6.09 1.90 -6.98
CA MET A 138 7.19 1.84 -7.93
C MET A 138 8.23 2.95 -7.77
N TRP A 139 8.05 3.90 -6.82
CA TRP A 139 8.97 5.03 -6.71
C TRP A 139 10.45 4.64 -6.56
N PRO A 140 10.84 3.62 -5.79
CA PRO A 140 12.26 3.24 -5.69
C PRO A 140 12.87 2.77 -7.01
N CYS A 141 12.07 2.23 -7.93
CA CYS A 141 12.54 1.69 -9.21
C CYS A 141 12.23 2.57 -10.44
N THR A 142 11.61 3.74 -10.25
CA THR A 142 11.32 4.73 -11.31
C THR A 142 12.10 6.03 -11.09
N GLY A 143 11.96 7.02 -11.99
CA GLY A 143 12.49 8.36 -11.77
C GLY A 143 11.76 9.07 -10.63
N ILE A 144 10.46 9.34 -10.84
CA ILE A 144 9.66 10.15 -9.92
C ILE A 144 8.29 9.55 -9.59
N CYS A 145 7.73 8.66 -10.42
CA CYS A 145 6.35 8.20 -10.29
C CYS A 145 6.19 7.05 -9.29
N HIS A 146 5.04 7.06 -8.59
CA HIS A 146 4.63 5.99 -7.68
C HIS A 146 4.00 4.81 -8.44
N HIS A 147 3.39 5.05 -9.60
CA HIS A 147 2.86 4.03 -10.51
C HIS A 147 3.22 4.41 -11.94
N ALA A 148 3.90 3.53 -12.65
CA ALA A 148 4.35 3.80 -14.02
C ALA A 148 3.24 3.58 -15.06
N ARG A 149 2.11 2.96 -14.68
CA ARG A 149 1.06 2.54 -15.62
C ARG A 149 1.68 1.72 -16.77
N GLU A 150 1.45 2.11 -18.01
CA GLU A 150 2.01 1.45 -19.22
C GLU A 150 3.41 1.95 -19.60
N CYS A 151 3.94 2.96 -18.87
CA CYS A 151 5.25 3.51 -19.18
C CYS A 151 6.37 2.51 -18.85
N SER A 152 7.22 2.22 -19.83
CA SER A 152 8.40 1.35 -19.72
C SER A 152 9.75 2.10 -19.68
N ALA A 153 9.74 3.43 -19.68
CA ALA A 153 10.97 4.23 -19.76
C ALA A 153 11.96 3.93 -18.61
N TYR A 154 11.47 3.51 -17.43
CA TYR A 154 12.33 3.14 -16.29
C TYR A 154 13.17 1.87 -16.53
N HIS A 155 12.89 1.09 -17.58
CA HIS A 155 13.71 -0.06 -17.97
C HIS A 155 15.10 0.36 -18.45
N GLU A 156 15.23 1.56 -18.99
CA GLU A 156 16.50 2.14 -19.45
C GLU A 156 16.81 3.45 -18.74
N ARG A 157 16.02 4.47 -19.00
CA ARG A 157 16.17 5.81 -18.41
C ARG A 157 14.88 6.60 -18.52
N CYS A 158 14.34 7.06 -17.38
CA CYS A 158 13.18 7.94 -17.38
C CYS A 158 13.44 9.25 -18.15
N GLY A 159 12.42 9.75 -18.83
CA GLY A 159 12.38 10.97 -19.61
C GLY A 159 11.05 11.06 -20.37
N ALA A 160 10.75 12.18 -21.01
CA ALA A 160 9.46 12.43 -21.66
C ALA A 160 8.27 12.01 -20.77
N CYS A 161 8.30 12.42 -19.50
CA CYS A 161 7.42 11.90 -18.47
C CYS A 161 5.99 12.42 -18.65
N PHE A 162 5.04 11.51 -18.81
CA PHE A 162 3.62 11.86 -18.98
C PHE A 162 3.02 12.58 -17.76
N TYR A 163 3.51 12.30 -16.54
CA TYR A 163 3.10 13.04 -15.33
C TYR A 163 3.58 14.47 -15.28
N LEU A 164 4.59 14.81 -16.08
CA LEU A 164 5.11 16.17 -16.23
C LEU A 164 4.63 16.83 -17.53
N HIS A 165 3.76 16.18 -18.28
CA HIS A 165 3.36 16.62 -19.63
C HIS A 165 4.57 16.98 -20.51
N SER A 166 5.69 16.29 -20.31
CA SER A 166 6.97 16.56 -20.96
C SER A 166 7.16 15.69 -22.18
N THR A 167 7.55 16.31 -23.29
CA THR A 167 8.00 15.60 -24.50
C THR A 167 9.53 15.51 -24.60
N GLN A 168 10.24 16.16 -23.66
CA GLN A 168 11.70 16.19 -23.67
C GLN A 168 12.28 14.90 -23.10
N HIS A 169 13.23 14.30 -23.81
CA HIS A 169 13.96 13.13 -23.33
C HIS A 169 14.80 13.39 -22.07
N THR A 170 15.05 14.67 -21.75
CA THR A 170 15.77 15.09 -20.54
C THR A 170 14.92 16.07 -19.75
N ASP A 171 14.15 15.57 -18.80
CA ASP A 171 13.27 16.33 -17.93
C ASP A 171 13.59 16.10 -16.44
N LEU A 172 12.70 16.55 -15.54
CA LEU A 172 12.87 16.35 -14.11
C LEU A 172 12.93 14.86 -13.73
N SER A 173 12.17 13.99 -14.42
CA SER A 173 12.18 12.56 -14.16
C SER A 173 13.54 11.94 -14.48
N THR A 174 14.17 12.38 -15.57
CA THR A 174 15.53 11.99 -15.95
C THR A 174 16.56 12.39 -14.90
N ARG A 175 16.48 13.63 -14.42
CA ARG A 175 17.43 14.15 -13.42
C ARG A 175 17.36 13.36 -12.13
N VAL A 176 16.15 13.08 -11.64
CA VAL A 176 15.92 12.30 -10.42
C VAL A 176 16.36 10.84 -10.61
N PHE A 177 16.08 10.24 -11.78
CA PHE A 177 16.52 8.89 -12.12
C PHE A 177 18.05 8.76 -12.04
N LEU A 178 18.77 9.69 -12.67
CA LEU A 178 20.24 9.71 -12.64
C LEU A 178 20.79 9.96 -11.24
N GLN A 179 20.13 10.79 -10.43
CA GLN A 179 20.50 10.97 -9.02
C GLN A 179 20.29 9.69 -8.21
N LYS A 180 19.17 8.99 -8.37
CA LYS A 180 18.94 7.68 -7.74
C LYS A 180 19.99 6.67 -8.14
N ASN A 181 20.33 6.60 -9.43
CA ASN A 181 21.39 5.71 -9.91
C ASN A 181 22.71 5.96 -9.18
N LYS A 182 23.12 7.24 -9.01
CA LYS A 182 24.31 7.60 -8.25
C LYS A 182 24.23 7.21 -6.76
N VAL A 183 23.05 7.33 -6.15
CA VAL A 183 22.82 6.98 -4.74
C VAL A 183 22.84 5.47 -4.52
N TYR A 184 22.33 4.69 -5.47
CA TYR A 184 22.23 3.23 -5.34
C TYR A 184 23.49 2.50 -5.77
N HIS A 185 24.29 3.08 -6.69
CA HIS A 185 25.34 2.40 -7.47
C HIS A 185 26.25 1.49 -6.63
N SER A 186 26.85 1.97 -5.58
CA SER A 186 27.86 1.23 -4.79
C SER A 186 27.33 0.64 -3.47
N VAL A 187 26.01 0.65 -3.26
CA VAL A 187 25.40 0.23 -1.98
C VAL A 187 24.71 -1.12 -2.13
N PRO A 188 25.01 -2.11 -1.28
CA PRO A 188 24.35 -3.41 -1.32
C PRO A 188 22.95 -3.32 -0.69
N ILE A 189 21.99 -2.73 -1.41
CA ILE A 189 20.58 -2.63 -1.00
C ILE A 189 19.86 -3.91 -1.43
N THR A 190 19.09 -4.52 -0.52
CA THR A 190 18.10 -5.53 -0.86
C THR A 190 16.74 -4.89 -0.97
N PHE A 191 16.16 -4.89 -2.17
CA PHE A 191 14.81 -4.42 -2.41
C PHE A 191 13.80 -5.56 -2.21
N VAL A 192 12.68 -5.24 -1.57
CA VAL A 192 11.59 -6.18 -1.31
C VAL A 192 10.33 -5.65 -1.96
N GLY A 193 9.79 -6.33 -2.96
CA GLY A 193 8.47 -6.04 -3.50
C GLY A 193 7.40 -6.71 -2.63
N CYS A 194 6.37 -5.97 -2.20
CA CYS A 194 5.30 -6.56 -1.40
C CYS A 194 4.30 -7.38 -2.24
N SER A 195 4.39 -7.35 -3.57
CA SER A 195 3.73 -8.28 -4.50
C SER A 195 4.74 -8.88 -5.47
N ARG A 196 4.41 -9.99 -6.11
CA ARG A 196 5.19 -10.55 -7.22
C ARG A 196 5.21 -9.58 -8.39
N TRP A 197 4.04 -9.00 -8.70
CA TRP A 197 3.90 -7.98 -9.74
C TRP A 197 4.91 -6.83 -9.56
N LEU A 198 5.00 -6.23 -8.35
CA LEU A 198 5.97 -5.15 -8.11
C LEU A 198 7.42 -5.64 -8.15
N THR A 199 7.68 -6.85 -7.67
CA THR A 199 9.02 -7.47 -7.71
C THR A 199 9.51 -7.63 -9.14
N GLU A 200 8.66 -8.13 -10.04
CA GLU A 200 8.96 -8.32 -11.46
C GLU A 200 9.16 -6.98 -12.16
N ARG A 201 8.27 -6.00 -11.92
CA ARG A 201 8.42 -4.64 -12.44
C ARG A 201 9.71 -3.97 -11.98
N ALA A 202 10.04 -4.11 -10.70
CA ALA A 202 11.25 -3.56 -10.12
C ALA A 202 12.53 -4.21 -10.67
N ALA A 203 12.53 -5.53 -10.88
CA ALA A 203 13.66 -6.25 -11.47
C ALA A 203 13.97 -5.82 -12.92
N GLN A 204 12.97 -5.30 -13.64
CA GLN A 204 13.14 -4.75 -14.99
C GLN A 204 13.73 -3.34 -15.00
N SER A 205 13.78 -2.65 -13.86
CA SER A 205 14.31 -1.29 -13.80
C SER A 205 15.82 -1.24 -13.93
N ALA A 206 16.33 -0.34 -14.77
CA ALA A 206 17.77 -0.09 -14.88
C ALA A 206 18.40 0.41 -13.58
N LEU A 207 17.62 1.00 -12.64
CA LEU A 207 18.11 1.39 -11.31
C LEU A 207 18.43 0.19 -10.43
N LEU A 208 17.71 -0.94 -10.63
CA LEU A 208 17.79 -2.11 -9.77
C LEU A 208 18.40 -3.34 -10.46
N LYS A 209 18.86 -3.20 -11.70
CA LYS A 209 19.41 -4.27 -12.53
C LYS A 209 20.48 -5.12 -11.81
N ASP A 210 21.35 -4.48 -11.05
CA ASP A 210 22.45 -5.14 -10.33
C ASP A 210 22.12 -5.30 -8.83
N LYS A 211 20.86 -5.15 -8.44
CA LYS A 211 20.40 -5.23 -7.05
C LYS A 211 19.66 -6.54 -6.79
N ARG A 212 19.70 -6.98 -5.56
CA ARG A 212 18.88 -8.09 -5.11
C ARG A 212 17.43 -7.59 -4.94
N VAL A 213 16.50 -8.14 -5.72
CA VAL A 213 15.07 -7.87 -5.62
C VAL A 213 14.37 -9.18 -5.27
N ILE A 214 13.58 -9.19 -4.19
CA ILE A 214 12.85 -10.37 -3.70
C ILE A 214 11.41 -10.03 -3.36
N ASN A 215 10.54 -11.03 -3.29
CA ASN A 215 9.15 -10.85 -2.88
C ASN A 215 8.95 -11.28 -1.42
N ILE A 216 8.43 -10.38 -0.58
CA ILE A 216 7.87 -10.67 0.74
C ILE A 216 6.63 -9.79 0.91
N PRO A 217 5.42 -10.37 1.01
CA PRO A 217 4.18 -9.63 1.16
C PRO A 217 4.06 -8.85 2.49
N ASN A 218 3.02 -8.01 2.57
CA ASN A 218 2.66 -7.33 3.81
C ASN A 218 2.09 -8.32 4.84
N PRO A 219 2.36 -8.15 6.14
CA PRO A 219 1.80 -8.99 7.19
C PRO A 219 0.40 -8.56 7.62
N LEU A 220 -0.40 -9.52 8.10
CA LEU A 220 -1.69 -9.29 8.74
C LEU A 220 -1.79 -10.03 10.08
N ASP A 221 -2.31 -9.35 11.11
CA ASP A 221 -2.61 -9.94 12.41
C ASP A 221 -3.93 -10.72 12.38
N LEU A 222 -3.84 -12.04 12.33
CA LEU A 222 -5.00 -12.94 12.30
C LEU A 222 -5.66 -13.13 13.65
N SER A 223 -5.08 -12.65 14.74
CA SER A 223 -5.78 -12.60 16.03
C SER A 223 -6.80 -11.46 16.09
N LEU A 224 -6.61 -10.43 15.27
CA LEU A 224 -7.51 -9.29 15.13
C LEU A 224 -8.50 -9.49 13.98
N PHE A 225 -7.97 -9.76 12.78
CA PHE A 225 -8.77 -10.02 11.57
C PHE A 225 -9.10 -11.51 11.49
N THR A 226 -10.29 -11.86 11.93
CA THR A 226 -10.77 -13.25 12.00
C THR A 226 -12.27 -13.28 11.74
N PRO A 227 -12.81 -14.41 11.25
CA PRO A 227 -14.25 -14.55 11.08
C PRO A 227 -15.01 -14.37 12.39
N LYS A 228 -16.11 -13.61 12.35
CA LYS A 228 -17.05 -13.37 13.44
C LYS A 228 -18.48 -13.56 12.93
N ASP A 229 -19.43 -13.63 13.86
CA ASP A 229 -20.83 -13.73 13.51
C ASP A 229 -21.33 -12.51 12.72
N ILE A 230 -21.92 -12.76 11.55
CA ILE A 230 -22.36 -11.73 10.62
C ILE A 230 -23.54 -10.91 11.20
N SER A 231 -24.50 -11.55 11.90
CA SER A 231 -25.67 -10.87 12.48
C SER A 231 -25.22 -9.93 13.61
N VAL A 232 -24.28 -10.38 14.46
CA VAL A 232 -23.71 -9.53 15.52
C VAL A 232 -22.97 -8.33 14.90
N SER A 233 -22.22 -8.53 13.82
CA SER A 233 -21.48 -7.48 13.13
C SER A 233 -22.41 -6.47 12.46
N ARG A 234 -23.51 -6.94 11.80
CA ARG A 234 -24.54 -6.09 11.20
C ARG A 234 -25.27 -5.24 12.24
N LYS A 235 -25.67 -5.83 13.38
CA LYS A 235 -26.31 -5.11 14.47
C LYS A 235 -25.40 -4.02 15.04
N LEU A 236 -24.12 -4.32 15.24
CA LEU A 236 -23.13 -3.34 15.75
C LEU A 236 -23.01 -2.11 14.82
N LEU A 237 -23.14 -2.30 13.53
CA LEU A 237 -22.99 -1.25 12.51
C LEU A 237 -24.33 -0.69 12.00
N HIS A 238 -25.46 -1.11 12.59
CA HIS A 238 -26.82 -0.73 12.20
C HIS A 238 -27.09 -0.99 10.71
N LEU A 239 -26.64 -2.14 10.21
CA LEU A 239 -26.83 -2.59 8.83
C LEU A 239 -28.01 -3.58 8.72
N PRO A 240 -28.69 -3.68 7.57
CA PRO A 240 -29.79 -4.61 7.37
C PRO A 240 -29.35 -6.07 7.45
N GLU A 241 -30.21 -6.93 8.03
CA GLU A 241 -29.93 -8.36 8.21
C GLU A 241 -30.41 -9.22 7.03
N ASP A 242 -31.38 -8.73 6.25
CA ASP A 242 -32.09 -9.44 5.19
C ASP A 242 -31.62 -9.09 3.76
N LYS A 243 -30.54 -8.33 3.63
CA LYS A 243 -29.99 -7.90 2.34
C LYS A 243 -28.60 -8.46 2.09
N HIS A 244 -28.23 -8.61 0.82
CA HIS A 244 -26.84 -8.81 0.43
C HIS A 244 -26.09 -7.48 0.52
N LEU A 245 -25.03 -7.46 1.30
CA LEU A 245 -24.24 -6.25 1.53
C LEU A 245 -22.91 -6.31 0.77
N ILE A 246 -22.76 -5.40 -0.19
CA ILE A 246 -21.53 -5.24 -0.97
C ILE A 246 -20.73 -4.11 -0.36
N LEU A 247 -19.49 -4.40 0.06
CA LEU A 247 -18.59 -3.39 0.59
C LEU A 247 -17.73 -2.79 -0.51
N PHE A 248 -17.67 -1.47 -0.57
CA PHE A 248 -16.70 -0.71 -1.33
C PHE A 248 -16.03 0.33 -0.44
N GLY A 249 -14.70 0.41 -0.49
CA GLY A 249 -14.02 1.31 0.43
C GLY A 249 -12.72 1.87 -0.09
N ALA A 250 -12.52 3.15 0.21
CA ALA A 250 -11.26 3.84 0.01
C ALA A 250 -11.20 5.06 0.92
N LEU A 251 -9.99 5.50 1.27
CA LEU A 251 -9.80 6.75 2.02
C LEU A 251 -10.53 7.93 1.34
N ASN A 252 -10.48 7.97 0.02
CA ASN A 252 -11.26 8.88 -0.82
C ASN A 252 -11.88 8.08 -1.97
N VAL A 253 -13.17 7.84 -1.92
CA VAL A 253 -13.95 7.09 -2.93
C VAL A 253 -13.92 7.80 -4.30
N THR A 254 -13.74 9.13 -4.31
CA THR A 254 -13.67 9.92 -5.55
C THR A 254 -12.30 9.91 -6.23
N ASP A 255 -11.30 9.23 -5.66
CA ASP A 255 -10.02 9.03 -6.35
C ASP A 255 -10.27 8.17 -7.60
N SER A 256 -10.00 8.73 -8.78
CA SER A 256 -10.21 8.06 -10.07
C SER A 256 -9.50 6.70 -10.18
N ARG A 257 -8.41 6.51 -9.42
CA ARG A 257 -7.72 5.21 -9.34
C ARG A 257 -8.55 4.11 -8.71
N LYS A 258 -9.53 4.46 -7.87
CA LYS A 258 -10.40 3.48 -7.22
C LYS A 258 -11.51 2.97 -8.13
N GLY A 259 -11.67 3.58 -9.31
CA GLY A 259 -12.54 3.08 -10.37
C GLY A 259 -14.01 2.96 -9.97
N VAL A 260 -14.51 3.86 -9.10
CA VAL A 260 -15.91 3.85 -8.64
C VAL A 260 -16.90 3.85 -9.79
N ASP A 261 -16.55 4.48 -10.92
CA ASP A 261 -17.40 4.52 -12.11
C ASP A 261 -17.66 3.12 -12.70
N TYR A 262 -16.67 2.22 -12.62
CA TYR A 262 -16.84 0.82 -13.06
C TYR A 262 -17.75 0.04 -12.11
N LEU A 263 -17.64 0.27 -10.80
CA LEU A 263 -18.58 -0.33 -9.84
C LEU A 263 -20.01 0.14 -10.08
N ILE A 264 -20.23 1.45 -10.27
CA ILE A 264 -21.55 2.01 -10.56
C ILE A 264 -22.13 1.39 -11.84
N LYS A 265 -21.30 1.26 -12.90
CA LYS A 265 -21.74 0.60 -14.15
C LYS A 265 -22.10 -0.86 -13.90
N ALA A 266 -21.27 -1.61 -13.16
CA ALA A 266 -21.53 -3.00 -12.82
C ALA A 266 -22.83 -3.15 -12.02
N LEU A 267 -23.04 -2.32 -11.00
CA LEU A 267 -24.28 -2.34 -10.20
C LEU A 267 -25.55 -2.03 -11.03
N LYS A 268 -25.46 -1.17 -12.05
CA LYS A 268 -26.57 -0.89 -12.98
C LYS A 268 -26.92 -2.09 -13.88
N LEU A 269 -25.96 -2.95 -14.17
CA LEU A 269 -26.17 -4.19 -14.94
C LEU A 269 -26.84 -5.29 -14.10
N LEU A 270 -26.66 -5.22 -12.76
CA LEU A 270 -27.25 -6.17 -11.82
C LEU A 270 -28.70 -5.75 -11.53
N SER A 271 -29.67 -6.37 -12.20
CA SER A 271 -31.09 -6.13 -11.96
C SER A 271 -31.58 -6.84 -10.69
N ARG A 272 -31.04 -6.47 -9.51
CA ARG A 272 -31.34 -7.09 -8.20
C ARG A 272 -31.86 -6.05 -7.21
N ASN A 273 -32.91 -6.41 -6.44
CA ASN A 273 -33.51 -5.58 -5.40
C ASN A 273 -33.13 -6.03 -3.97
N ASP A 274 -32.33 -7.09 -3.86
CA ASP A 274 -31.95 -7.74 -2.61
C ASP A 274 -30.54 -7.35 -2.17
N MET A 275 -29.88 -6.39 -2.83
CA MET A 275 -28.52 -5.96 -2.50
C MET A 275 -28.46 -4.47 -2.15
N GLU A 276 -27.56 -4.11 -1.24
CA GLU A 276 -27.27 -2.74 -0.81
C GLU A 276 -25.74 -2.52 -0.75
N LEU A 277 -25.33 -1.26 -0.96
CA LEU A 277 -23.92 -0.89 -0.96
C LEU A 277 -23.50 -0.31 0.39
N VAL A 278 -22.52 -0.90 1.02
CA VAL A 278 -21.85 -0.34 2.21
C VAL A 278 -20.58 0.37 1.77
N VAL A 279 -20.39 1.61 2.21
CA VAL A 279 -19.19 2.40 1.84
C VAL A 279 -18.52 2.93 3.08
N PHE A 280 -17.21 2.70 3.21
CA PHE A 280 -16.37 3.39 4.19
C PHE A 280 -15.36 4.31 3.52
N GLY A 281 -15.07 5.43 4.19
CA GLY A 281 -14.29 6.54 3.65
C GLY A 281 -15.15 7.73 3.23
N GLN A 282 -14.52 8.72 2.60
CA GLN A 282 -15.22 9.94 2.16
C GLN A 282 -15.94 9.69 0.83
N VAL A 283 -17.27 9.86 0.83
CA VAL A 283 -18.12 9.77 -0.35
C VAL A 283 -18.76 11.13 -0.63
N LYS A 284 -18.55 11.67 -1.81
CA LYS A 284 -19.23 12.90 -2.25
C LYS A 284 -20.67 12.61 -2.62
N ARG A 285 -21.55 13.63 -2.44
CA ARG A 285 -22.97 13.53 -2.73
C ARG A 285 -23.26 13.11 -4.18
N GLU A 286 -22.51 13.66 -5.13
CA GLU A 286 -22.68 13.37 -6.56
C GLU A 286 -22.51 11.88 -6.89
N ILE A 287 -21.71 11.14 -6.13
CA ILE A 287 -21.55 9.68 -6.33
C ILE A 287 -22.74 8.93 -5.76
N LYS A 288 -23.29 9.38 -4.61
CA LYS A 288 -24.45 8.73 -4.00
C LYS A 288 -25.65 8.75 -4.94
N ASP A 289 -25.84 9.85 -5.67
CA ASP A 289 -26.96 10.03 -6.60
C ASP A 289 -26.83 9.16 -7.88
N LEU A 290 -25.64 8.62 -8.16
CA LEU A 290 -25.38 7.78 -9.35
C LEU A 290 -25.52 6.26 -9.08
N VAL A 291 -25.47 5.85 -7.80
CA VAL A 291 -25.53 4.44 -7.40
C VAL A 291 -26.98 3.94 -7.46
N PRO A 292 -27.27 2.82 -8.14
CA PRO A 292 -28.64 2.36 -8.38
C PRO A 292 -29.28 1.60 -7.20
N VAL A 293 -28.56 1.42 -6.09
CA VAL A 293 -28.98 0.66 -4.90
C VAL A 293 -28.85 1.52 -3.64
N PRO A 294 -29.56 1.19 -2.54
CA PRO A 294 -29.40 1.89 -1.27
C PRO A 294 -27.94 1.87 -0.79
N ILE A 295 -27.50 2.98 -0.17
CA ILE A 295 -26.12 3.16 0.31
C ILE A 295 -26.08 3.39 1.81
N HIS A 296 -25.28 2.59 2.51
CA HIS A 296 -24.88 2.78 3.90
C HIS A 296 -23.49 3.41 3.97
N SER A 297 -23.41 4.69 4.31
CA SER A 297 -22.14 5.41 4.39
C SER A 297 -21.65 5.45 5.84
N LEU A 298 -20.60 4.70 6.16
CA LEU A 298 -20.03 4.60 7.50
C LEU A 298 -18.95 5.65 7.79
N GLY A 299 -18.61 6.48 6.80
CA GLY A 299 -17.57 7.49 6.97
C GLY A 299 -16.18 6.92 7.17
N TYR A 300 -15.32 7.67 7.85
CA TYR A 300 -13.95 7.23 8.14
C TYR A 300 -13.93 6.40 9.42
N LEU A 301 -13.52 5.14 9.29
CA LEU A 301 -13.32 4.24 10.42
C LEU A 301 -11.85 4.27 10.84
N SER A 302 -11.60 4.49 12.12
CA SER A 302 -10.24 4.58 12.69
C SER A 302 -9.96 3.53 13.77
N ASP A 303 -11.01 2.85 14.23
CA ASP A 303 -10.91 1.75 15.20
C ASP A 303 -10.84 0.42 14.46
N ASP A 304 -9.79 -0.35 14.75
CA ASP A 304 -9.56 -1.65 14.13
C ASP A 304 -10.74 -2.62 14.40
N ASN A 305 -11.42 -2.54 15.57
CA ASN A 305 -12.58 -3.39 15.87
C ASN A 305 -13.78 -3.06 14.98
N GLN A 306 -14.01 -1.78 14.67
CA GLN A 306 -15.05 -1.37 13.73
C GLN A 306 -14.73 -1.82 12.30
N ILE A 307 -13.45 -1.77 11.91
CA ILE A 307 -13.01 -2.26 10.58
C ILE A 307 -13.20 -3.77 10.48
N VAL A 308 -12.86 -4.52 11.54
CA VAL A 308 -13.10 -5.97 11.59
C VAL A 308 -14.59 -6.29 11.54
N ALA A 309 -15.41 -5.57 12.31
CA ALA A 309 -16.87 -5.73 12.26
C ALA A 309 -17.43 -5.44 10.87
N LEU A 310 -16.91 -4.41 10.18
CA LEU A 310 -17.32 -4.07 8.83
C LEU A 310 -17.06 -5.20 7.84
N TYR A 311 -15.84 -5.78 7.83
CA TYR A 311 -15.56 -6.90 6.95
C TYR A 311 -16.42 -8.13 7.27
N ASN A 312 -16.72 -8.39 8.54
CA ASN A 312 -17.59 -9.49 8.95
C ASN A 312 -19.10 -9.23 8.72
N ALA A 313 -19.52 -7.98 8.49
CA ALA A 313 -20.92 -7.62 8.27
C ALA A 313 -21.38 -7.78 6.82
N VAL A 314 -20.45 -7.91 5.88
CA VAL A 314 -20.75 -7.88 4.45
C VAL A 314 -20.54 -9.23 3.77
N ASP A 315 -21.28 -9.47 2.68
CA ASP A 315 -21.19 -10.73 1.94
C ASP A 315 -20.05 -10.71 0.91
N LEU A 316 -19.61 -9.51 0.51
CA LEU A 316 -18.65 -9.32 -0.57
C LEU A 316 -17.90 -8.00 -0.41
N PHE A 317 -16.59 -8.02 -0.63
CA PHE A 317 -15.76 -6.83 -0.82
C PHE A 317 -15.42 -6.64 -2.30
N VAL A 318 -15.75 -5.48 -2.87
CA VAL A 318 -15.42 -5.14 -4.25
C VAL A 318 -14.35 -4.08 -4.31
N THR A 319 -13.33 -4.29 -5.14
CA THR A 319 -12.34 -3.28 -5.48
C THR A 319 -12.19 -3.15 -6.99
N SER A 320 -12.68 -2.06 -7.54
CA SER A 320 -12.55 -1.70 -8.97
C SER A 320 -11.32 -0.83 -9.24
N SER A 321 -10.29 -0.94 -8.39
CA SER A 321 -9.08 -0.12 -8.49
C SER A 321 -8.36 -0.32 -9.82
N LEU A 322 -7.89 0.78 -10.41
CA LEU A 322 -7.17 0.81 -11.69
C LEU A 322 -5.64 0.73 -11.49
N ASP A 323 -5.15 1.20 -10.36
CA ASP A 323 -3.74 1.14 -9.97
C ASP A 323 -3.65 0.62 -8.54
N GLU A 324 -3.12 -0.58 -8.36
CA GLU A 324 -2.87 -1.18 -7.04
C GLU A 324 -1.56 -1.97 -7.03
N ASN A 325 -0.94 -2.07 -5.86
CA ASN A 325 0.17 -2.99 -5.67
C ASN A 325 -0.30 -4.23 -4.89
N LEU A 326 -0.46 -4.13 -3.58
CA LEU A 326 -0.99 -5.20 -2.73
C LEU A 326 -1.97 -4.58 -1.72
N PRO A 327 -3.27 -4.48 -2.04
CA PRO A 327 -4.23 -3.78 -1.20
C PRO A 327 -4.47 -4.50 0.12
N ASN A 328 -4.14 -3.85 1.25
CA ASN A 328 -4.37 -4.40 2.59
C ASN A 328 -5.86 -4.73 2.82
N THR A 329 -6.77 -3.98 2.22
CA THR A 329 -8.22 -4.16 2.33
C THR A 329 -8.71 -5.52 1.83
N ILE A 330 -8.13 -6.06 0.74
CA ILE A 330 -8.43 -7.42 0.28
C ILE A 330 -7.97 -8.44 1.33
N MET A 331 -6.76 -8.26 1.83
CA MET A 331 -6.17 -9.15 2.85
C MET A 331 -7.01 -9.18 4.13
N GLU A 332 -7.45 -8.01 4.56
CA GLU A 332 -8.29 -7.79 5.74
C GLU A 332 -9.68 -8.42 5.57
N ALA A 333 -10.32 -8.20 4.43
CA ALA A 333 -11.63 -8.80 4.10
C ALA A 333 -11.54 -10.34 4.08
N MET A 334 -10.58 -10.88 3.33
CA MET A 334 -10.38 -12.32 3.22
C MET A 334 -10.04 -12.99 4.55
N ALA A 335 -9.30 -12.31 5.43
CA ALA A 335 -9.01 -12.83 6.78
C ALA A 335 -10.27 -12.93 7.65
N CYS A 336 -11.25 -12.07 7.41
CA CYS A 336 -12.58 -12.13 8.04
C CYS A 336 -13.53 -13.14 7.37
N GLY A 337 -13.06 -13.86 6.32
CA GLY A 337 -13.88 -14.80 5.56
C GLY A 337 -14.71 -14.17 4.46
N THR A 338 -14.51 -12.89 4.16
CA THR A 338 -15.28 -12.16 3.15
C THR A 338 -14.62 -12.29 1.79
N PRO A 339 -15.29 -12.94 0.80
CA PRO A 339 -14.77 -13.08 -0.54
C PRO A 339 -14.63 -11.71 -1.23
N CYS A 340 -13.71 -11.64 -2.19
CA CYS A 340 -13.37 -10.39 -2.85
C CYS A 340 -13.58 -10.50 -4.36
N VAL A 341 -14.03 -9.40 -4.97
CA VAL A 341 -14.05 -9.21 -6.42
C VAL A 341 -13.17 -8.02 -6.77
N GLY A 342 -12.26 -8.20 -7.71
CA GLY A 342 -11.35 -7.13 -8.11
C GLY A 342 -10.86 -7.26 -9.54
N PHE A 343 -10.38 -6.15 -10.13
CA PHE A 343 -9.80 -6.18 -11.47
C PHE A 343 -8.45 -6.90 -11.52
N GLN A 344 -8.14 -7.45 -12.68
CA GLN A 344 -6.82 -8.01 -13.01
C GLN A 344 -5.77 -6.88 -13.14
N THR A 345 -5.36 -6.32 -11.99
CA THR A 345 -4.36 -5.25 -11.93
C THR A 345 -3.47 -5.39 -10.71
N GLY A 346 -2.20 -5.04 -10.87
CA GLY A 346 -1.22 -5.10 -9.80
C GLY A 346 -1.11 -6.48 -9.14
N GLY A 347 -1.08 -6.51 -7.82
CA GLY A 347 -1.04 -7.75 -7.03
C GLY A 347 -2.43 -8.32 -6.68
N ILE A 348 -3.53 -7.76 -7.16
CA ILE A 348 -4.88 -8.30 -6.89
C ILE A 348 -5.01 -9.76 -7.31
N PRO A 349 -4.54 -10.19 -8.52
CA PRO A 349 -4.60 -11.60 -8.92
C PRO A 349 -3.70 -12.55 -8.11
N GLU A 350 -2.81 -12.01 -7.29
CA GLU A 350 -1.99 -12.84 -6.37
C GLU A 350 -2.73 -13.15 -5.07
N MET A 351 -3.68 -12.29 -4.71
CA MET A 351 -4.48 -12.40 -3.49
C MET A 351 -5.74 -13.20 -3.72
N ILE A 352 -6.45 -12.91 -4.80
CA ILE A 352 -7.69 -13.56 -5.19
C ILE A 352 -7.37 -14.72 -6.13
N ASP A 353 -7.57 -15.96 -5.68
CA ASP A 353 -7.55 -17.15 -6.53
C ASP A 353 -8.92 -17.23 -7.23
N HIS A 354 -8.94 -16.86 -8.53
CA HIS A 354 -10.15 -16.74 -9.34
C HIS A 354 -11.02 -18.00 -9.28
N LEU A 355 -12.32 -17.83 -9.02
CA LEU A 355 -13.32 -18.90 -8.86
C LEU A 355 -13.06 -19.87 -7.70
N LYS A 356 -12.23 -19.49 -6.73
CA LYS A 356 -11.91 -20.32 -5.56
C LYS A 356 -12.18 -19.60 -4.23
N ASN A 357 -11.70 -18.36 -4.09
CA ASN A 357 -11.92 -17.52 -2.91
C ASN A 357 -12.43 -16.11 -3.27
N GLY A 358 -12.82 -15.92 -4.52
CA GLY A 358 -13.32 -14.67 -5.06
C GLY A 358 -13.21 -14.66 -6.59
N TYR A 359 -13.35 -13.48 -7.18
CA TYR A 359 -13.38 -13.32 -8.62
C TYR A 359 -12.41 -12.22 -9.08
N VAL A 360 -11.56 -12.55 -10.05
CA VAL A 360 -10.68 -11.59 -10.71
C VAL A 360 -11.33 -11.21 -12.05
N ALA A 361 -11.88 -10.01 -12.12
CA ALA A 361 -12.51 -9.49 -13.32
C ALA A 361 -11.47 -8.90 -14.29
N ARG A 362 -11.75 -8.94 -15.58
CA ARG A 362 -10.94 -8.31 -16.61
C ARG A 362 -10.77 -6.81 -16.33
N TYR A 363 -9.58 -6.32 -16.58
CA TYR A 363 -9.25 -4.92 -16.30
C TYR A 363 -10.17 -3.95 -17.03
N GLN A 364 -10.77 -3.01 -16.28
CA GLN A 364 -11.68 -1.99 -16.79
C GLN A 364 -12.98 -2.53 -17.45
N ASP A 365 -13.38 -3.75 -17.15
CA ASP A 365 -14.58 -4.37 -17.68
C ASP A 365 -15.69 -4.42 -16.61
N ALA A 366 -16.69 -3.55 -16.74
CA ALA A 366 -17.80 -3.45 -15.80
C ALA A 366 -18.76 -4.64 -15.89
N GLU A 367 -18.89 -5.27 -17.08
CA GLU A 367 -19.74 -6.45 -17.28
C GLU A 367 -19.14 -7.66 -16.57
N ASP A 368 -17.84 -7.87 -16.72
CA ASP A 368 -17.14 -8.95 -16.05
C ASP A 368 -17.08 -8.72 -14.52
N LEU A 369 -16.99 -7.46 -14.08
CA LEU A 369 -17.08 -7.10 -12.67
C LEU A 369 -18.49 -7.47 -12.11
N ALA A 370 -19.56 -7.21 -12.87
CA ALA A 370 -20.93 -7.59 -12.52
C ALA A 370 -21.09 -9.11 -12.46
N GLN A 371 -20.53 -9.85 -13.42
CA GLN A 371 -20.51 -11.32 -13.40
C GLN A 371 -19.80 -11.83 -12.13
N GLY A 372 -18.66 -11.24 -11.75
CA GLY A 372 -17.94 -11.61 -10.53
C GLY A 372 -18.76 -11.35 -9.26
N ILE A 373 -19.48 -10.23 -9.18
CA ILE A 373 -20.38 -9.94 -8.07
C ILE A 373 -21.48 -11.00 -7.99
N THR A 374 -22.15 -11.30 -9.10
CA THR A 374 -23.18 -12.34 -9.18
C THR A 374 -22.62 -13.71 -8.77
N TRP A 375 -21.46 -14.08 -9.29
CA TRP A 375 -20.83 -15.36 -8.99
C TRP A 375 -20.58 -15.55 -7.48
N VAL A 376 -20.17 -14.51 -6.77
CA VAL A 376 -19.95 -14.57 -5.32
C VAL A 376 -21.28 -14.64 -4.57
N LEU A 377 -22.24 -13.75 -4.88
CA LEU A 377 -23.50 -13.65 -4.15
C LEU A 377 -24.39 -14.88 -4.34
N ASP A 378 -24.38 -15.50 -5.52
CA ASP A 378 -25.18 -16.68 -5.86
C ASP A 378 -24.40 -18.01 -5.71
N HIS A 379 -23.22 -17.96 -5.07
CA HIS A 379 -22.39 -19.16 -4.92
C HIS A 379 -23.09 -20.21 -4.04
N PRO A 380 -23.22 -21.48 -4.50
CA PRO A 380 -23.98 -22.50 -3.79
C PRO A 380 -23.38 -22.89 -2.43
N HIS A 381 -22.11 -22.59 -2.21
CA HIS A 381 -21.37 -22.93 -0.99
C HIS A 381 -20.59 -21.73 -0.44
N PRO A 382 -21.27 -20.68 0.09
CA PRO A 382 -20.60 -19.47 0.56
C PRO A 382 -19.59 -19.73 1.68
N GLN A 383 -19.86 -20.74 2.53
CA GLN A 383 -18.93 -21.15 3.59
C GLN A 383 -17.60 -21.63 3.04
N GLN A 384 -17.58 -22.35 1.92
CA GLN A 384 -16.35 -22.81 1.29
C GLN A 384 -15.51 -21.64 0.72
N LEU A 385 -16.18 -20.62 0.19
CA LEU A 385 -15.50 -19.37 -0.23
C LEU A 385 -14.82 -18.70 0.96
N ALA A 386 -15.55 -18.57 2.08
CA ALA A 386 -15.03 -17.94 3.30
C ALA A 386 -13.81 -18.70 3.85
N GLU A 387 -13.90 -20.03 3.94
CA GLU A 387 -12.79 -20.88 4.37
C GLU A 387 -11.57 -20.76 3.46
N ALA A 388 -11.76 -20.74 2.14
CA ALA A 388 -10.69 -20.55 1.17
C ALA A 388 -10.04 -19.15 1.27
N CYS A 389 -10.80 -18.11 1.59
CA CYS A 389 -10.27 -16.77 1.89
C CYS A 389 -9.33 -16.80 3.10
N VAL A 390 -9.81 -17.33 4.22
CA VAL A 390 -9.05 -17.41 5.47
C VAL A 390 -7.78 -18.23 5.29
N GLU A 391 -7.86 -19.39 4.65
CA GLU A 391 -6.71 -20.27 4.42
C GLU A 391 -5.65 -19.58 3.54
N LYS A 392 -6.06 -18.85 2.50
CA LYS A 392 -5.16 -18.06 1.65
C LYS A 392 -4.38 -17.04 2.46
N VAL A 393 -5.05 -16.27 3.32
CA VAL A 393 -4.41 -15.25 4.14
C VAL A 393 -3.50 -15.88 5.20
N LYS A 394 -3.95 -16.93 5.86
CA LYS A 394 -3.18 -17.66 6.88
C LYS A 394 -1.84 -18.15 6.33
N THR A 395 -1.86 -18.77 5.16
CA THR A 395 -0.67 -19.41 4.58
C THR A 395 0.30 -18.43 3.92
N HIS A 396 -0.18 -17.26 3.44
CA HIS A 396 0.63 -16.34 2.63
C HIS A 396 0.91 -15.01 3.30
N TYR A 397 0.03 -14.52 4.17
CA TYR A 397 0.06 -13.13 4.66
C TYR A 397 0.04 -13.00 6.19
N SER A 398 -0.04 -14.11 6.95
CA SER A 398 -0.03 -14.02 8.42
C SER A 398 1.26 -13.38 8.94
N GLU A 399 1.16 -12.65 10.05
CA GLU A 399 2.31 -12.05 10.72
C GLU A 399 3.42 -13.07 10.99
N GLU A 400 3.04 -14.30 11.35
CA GLU A 400 3.99 -15.37 11.64
C GLU A 400 4.83 -15.75 10.43
N VAL A 401 4.19 -15.98 9.28
CA VAL A 401 4.85 -16.36 8.02
C VAL A 401 5.73 -15.21 7.53
N ILE A 402 5.23 -13.99 7.54
CA ILE A 402 5.93 -12.83 7.00
C ILE A 402 7.10 -12.42 7.89
N ALA A 403 6.91 -12.37 9.22
CA ALA A 403 8.02 -12.09 10.15
C ALA A 403 9.12 -13.13 10.01
N GLY A 404 8.78 -14.42 9.86
CA GLY A 404 9.75 -15.49 9.61
C GLY A 404 10.61 -15.24 8.35
N LYS A 405 9.98 -14.84 7.23
CA LYS A 405 10.69 -14.50 5.99
C LYS A 405 11.66 -13.32 6.17
N TYR A 406 11.25 -12.26 6.88
CA TYR A 406 12.13 -11.12 7.16
C TYR A 406 13.27 -11.47 8.12
N ILE A 407 13.02 -12.29 9.16
CA ILE A 407 14.07 -12.74 10.09
C ILE A 407 15.16 -13.50 9.33
N VAL A 408 14.80 -14.44 8.45
CA VAL A 408 15.75 -15.15 7.60
C VAL A 408 16.53 -14.19 6.68
N LEU A 409 15.85 -13.19 6.11
CA LEU A 409 16.50 -12.17 5.30
C LEU A 409 17.54 -11.38 6.12
N TYR A 410 17.17 -10.92 7.30
CA TYR A 410 18.04 -10.13 8.16
C TYR A 410 19.26 -10.93 8.64
N GLN A 411 19.06 -12.20 9.01
CA GLN A 411 20.17 -13.09 9.42
C GLN A 411 21.20 -13.25 8.28
N LYS A 412 20.76 -13.51 7.05
CA LYS A 412 21.61 -13.62 5.87
C LYS A 412 22.39 -12.32 5.57
N LEU A 413 21.80 -11.15 5.84
CA LEU A 413 22.47 -9.86 5.64
C LEU A 413 23.52 -9.60 6.72
N MET A 414 23.24 -9.99 7.97
CA MET A 414 24.20 -9.88 9.07
C MET A 414 25.41 -10.80 8.90
N GLU A 415 25.25 -12.01 8.40
CA GLU A 415 26.34 -12.93 8.09
C GLU A 415 27.27 -12.34 7.01
N LYS A 416 26.69 -11.78 5.94
CA LYS A 416 27.47 -11.15 4.86
C LYS A 416 28.20 -9.88 5.27
N SER A 417 27.75 -9.17 6.30
CA SER A 417 28.41 -7.95 6.77
C SER A 417 29.57 -8.22 7.73
N LYS A 418 29.74 -9.48 8.19
CA LYS A 418 30.85 -9.92 9.06
C LYS A 418 32.04 -10.48 8.28
N ASN A 419 31.80 -10.90 7.05
CA ASN A 419 32.78 -11.35 6.08
C ASN A 419 33.19 -10.21 5.14
#